data_89d7395616936f9c032b7a09a7156c7c
#
_entry.id   89d7395616936f9c032b7a09a7156c7c
#
_cell.length_a   1.000
_cell.length_b   1.000
_cell.length_c   1.000
_cell.angle_alpha   90.00
_cell.angle_beta   90.00
_cell.angle_gamma   90.00
#
_symmetry.space_group_name_H-M   'P 1'
#
loop_
_entity.id
_entity.type
_entity.pdbx_description
1 polymer ?
#
loop_
_entity_poly.entity_id
_entity_poly.type
_entity_poly.pdbx_seq_one_letter_code
_entity_poly.pdbx_strand_id
1 'polypeptide(L)'
;MGSDGAHSGVRKAIGRTLRGASSNHAWGVMDLLAVTDFPDIRIKCAIKSDTGGSILLIPREGGFLFRLYVDLGDVAPNDNGAIRRTPVEQIIERARKILHPYTLDVRHVAWHSVYEVGHRLCESFDDVPLDQTESRTPRVFIAGDASHTHSAKAGQGTNASMQDGFNLGWKLGHVLDGRSPASLLAPYSAERQVLGQHLIDQDQKWASEMAKGPGEFSSPEQFEQAYLRITEFAQGFMTHYTPSMITGTGERQQLARGYPIGKRFHSAEVMRVADANQRHLGHEARADGRWRIYVFADAAPAGEDSPTARLAKWLDESADSPIRSFTPANLDEDAWFEIKVIYQQDHTNVDIGAVPRAFLPRVGPYKLIDYENVFAALPGNDIFEQRGIDRRGAIVVVRPDQYVAN
;
A
#
# COMPACT_ATOMS: atom_id res chain seq x y z
N MET A 1 -14.16 14.03 -7.17
CA MET A 1 -13.33 13.48 -6.07
C MET A 1 -12.87 14.61 -5.18
N GLY A 2 -13.05 14.48 -3.84
CA GLY A 2 -12.61 15.41 -2.82
C GLY A 2 -11.41 14.86 -2.05
N SER A 3 -10.22 15.46 -2.24
CA SER A 3 -9.03 15.25 -1.42
C SER A 3 -8.62 16.57 -0.77
N ASP A 4 -9.64 17.25 -0.18
CA ASP A 4 -9.60 18.64 0.28
C ASP A 4 -9.39 18.76 1.80
N GLY A 5 -8.82 17.70 2.40
CA GLY A 5 -8.32 17.70 3.77
C GLY A 5 -9.39 17.54 4.86
N ALA A 6 -8.97 17.62 6.10
CA ALA A 6 -9.79 17.36 7.29
C ALA A 6 -11.06 18.23 7.39
N HIS A 7 -11.04 19.42 6.78
CA HIS A 7 -12.19 20.35 6.74
C HIS A 7 -13.04 20.22 5.48
N SER A 8 -12.88 19.18 4.71
CA SER A 8 -13.45 18.90 3.39
C SER A 8 -14.83 19.51 3.14
N GLY A 9 -14.91 20.34 2.10
CA GLY A 9 -16.17 20.87 1.57
C GLY A 9 -16.96 19.80 0.82
N VAL A 10 -16.25 18.92 0.07
CA VAL A 10 -16.89 17.82 -0.66
C VAL A 10 -17.57 16.85 0.29
N ARG A 11 -16.91 16.44 1.38
CA ARG A 11 -17.52 15.59 2.41
C ARG A 11 -18.83 16.19 2.95
N LYS A 12 -18.82 17.49 3.28
CA LYS A 12 -20.01 18.20 3.76
C LYS A 12 -21.11 18.25 2.70
N ALA A 13 -20.74 18.51 1.44
CA ALA A 13 -21.69 18.60 0.34
C ALA A 13 -22.42 17.28 0.05
N ILE A 14 -21.79 16.13 0.30
CA ILE A 14 -22.42 14.80 0.18
C ILE A 14 -23.06 14.31 1.49
N GLY A 15 -23.21 15.19 2.49
CA GLY A 15 -23.88 14.88 3.77
C GLY A 15 -23.08 13.95 4.69
N ARG A 16 -21.76 13.80 4.49
CA ARG A 16 -20.92 12.94 5.33
C ARG A 16 -20.26 13.72 6.46
N THR A 17 -20.02 13.01 7.57
CA THR A 17 -19.37 13.57 8.76
C THR A 17 -18.23 12.69 9.23
N LEU A 18 -17.16 13.32 9.75
CA LEU A 18 -16.12 12.60 10.48
C LEU A 18 -16.60 12.32 11.91
N ARG A 19 -16.62 11.05 12.29
CA ARG A 19 -16.97 10.60 13.64
C ARG A 19 -15.73 10.01 14.32
N GLY A 20 -15.62 10.21 15.63
CA GLY A 20 -14.51 9.70 16.44
C GLY A 20 -14.12 10.65 17.56
N ALA A 21 -13.07 10.29 18.27
CA ALA A 21 -12.56 11.05 19.41
C ALA A 21 -11.48 12.04 18.96
N SER A 22 -11.47 13.20 19.58
CA SER A 22 -10.29 14.06 19.66
C SER A 22 -9.41 13.46 20.75
N SER A 23 -8.15 13.13 20.47
CA SER A 23 -7.25 12.59 21.51
C SER A 23 -6.77 13.67 22.47
N ASN A 24 -7.22 14.92 22.29
CA ASN A 24 -6.84 16.09 23.10
C ASN A 24 -5.31 16.19 23.34
N HIS A 25 -4.50 15.74 22.39
CA HIS A 25 -3.04 15.73 22.48
C HIS A 25 -2.45 16.53 21.32
N ALA A 26 -1.41 17.31 21.58
CA ALA A 26 -0.80 18.17 20.58
C ALA A 26 0.68 17.83 20.33
N TRP A 27 1.09 18.06 19.10
CA TRP A 27 2.48 17.88 18.63
C TRP A 27 2.96 19.14 17.95
N GLY A 28 4.11 19.64 18.40
CA GLY A 28 4.86 20.65 17.68
C GLY A 28 5.70 19.97 16.59
N VAL A 29 5.50 20.33 15.33
CA VAL A 29 6.23 19.76 14.21
C VAL A 29 7.11 20.82 13.58
N MET A 30 8.40 20.49 13.37
CA MET A 30 9.37 21.44 12.80
C MET A 30 10.30 20.73 11.83
N ASP A 31 10.56 21.37 10.68
CA ASP A 31 11.64 21.03 9.77
C ASP A 31 12.83 21.94 10.05
N LEU A 32 13.96 21.39 10.43
CA LEU A 32 15.09 22.10 11.00
C LEU A 32 16.42 21.85 10.26
N LEU A 33 17.24 22.89 10.21
CA LEU A 33 18.68 22.78 10.08
C LEU A 33 19.30 23.14 11.44
N ALA A 34 20.08 22.24 12.02
CA ALA A 34 20.69 22.44 13.33
C ALA A 34 22.06 21.78 13.43
N VAL A 35 22.88 22.29 14.36
CA VAL A 35 24.09 21.64 14.83
C VAL A 35 23.73 20.86 16.08
N THR A 36 24.08 19.57 16.13
CA THR A 36 23.76 18.67 17.23
C THR A 36 24.82 17.58 17.34
N ASP A 37 25.03 17.10 18.55
CA ASP A 37 25.87 15.94 18.87
C ASP A 37 25.02 14.66 19.07
N PHE A 38 23.72 14.72 18.79
CA PHE A 38 22.85 13.53 18.83
C PHE A 38 23.28 12.55 17.72
N PRO A 39 23.75 11.32 18.06
CA PRO A 39 24.41 10.44 17.10
C PRO A 39 23.47 9.93 15.99
N ASP A 40 22.19 9.74 16.32
CA ASP A 40 21.20 9.16 15.39
C ASP A 40 20.42 10.21 14.59
N ILE A 41 20.94 11.42 14.44
CA ILE A 41 20.27 12.54 13.76
C ILE A 41 19.85 12.21 12.32
N ARG A 42 20.48 11.23 11.67
CA ARG A 42 20.18 10.78 10.31
C ARG A 42 19.43 9.45 10.27
N ILE A 43 18.92 8.98 11.41
CA ILE A 43 18.13 7.76 11.53
C ILE A 43 16.73 8.14 12.02
N LYS A 44 15.67 7.51 11.44
CA LYS A 44 14.33 7.64 11.99
C LYS A 44 14.28 6.99 13.37
N CYS A 45 14.02 7.76 14.40
CA CYS A 45 13.97 7.25 15.77
C CYS A 45 12.89 7.91 16.61
N ALA A 46 12.37 7.13 17.56
CA ALA A 46 11.51 7.61 18.62
C ALA A 46 12.36 7.78 19.88
N ILE A 47 12.37 9.00 20.40
CA ILE A 47 13.16 9.39 21.58
C ILE A 47 12.20 9.60 22.73
N LYS A 48 12.48 9.00 23.87
CA LYS A 48 11.73 9.18 25.10
C LYS A 48 12.67 9.70 26.19
N SER A 49 12.28 10.80 26.84
CA SER A 49 13.06 11.40 27.92
C SER A 49 12.60 10.90 29.29
N ASP A 50 13.54 10.69 30.19
CA ASP A 50 13.26 10.39 31.61
C ASP A 50 12.59 11.57 32.33
N THR A 51 12.79 12.79 31.84
CA THR A 51 12.19 14.03 32.39
C THR A 51 10.80 14.30 31.87
N GLY A 52 10.25 13.42 31.04
CA GLY A 52 8.93 13.51 30.44
C GLY A 52 8.91 14.15 29.05
N GLY A 53 8.07 13.60 28.21
CA GLY A 53 7.92 13.96 26.80
C GLY A 53 8.65 13.05 25.84
N SER A 54 8.26 13.12 24.59
CA SER A 54 8.83 12.29 23.52
C SER A 54 9.07 13.11 22.25
N ILE A 55 10.00 12.64 21.43
CA ILE A 55 10.28 13.16 20.08
C ILE A 55 10.24 12.00 19.10
N LEU A 56 9.57 12.21 17.96
CA LEU A 56 9.82 11.43 16.76
C LEU A 56 10.72 12.24 15.83
N LEU A 57 11.90 11.70 15.53
CA LEU A 57 12.84 12.29 14.60
C LEU A 57 12.77 11.57 13.25
N ILE A 58 12.67 12.35 12.18
CA ILE A 58 12.64 11.83 10.82
C ILE A 58 13.62 12.61 9.95
N PRO A 59 14.68 11.97 9.43
CA PRO A 59 15.56 12.59 8.43
C PRO A 59 14.77 13.01 7.19
N ARG A 60 15.11 14.16 6.65
CA ARG A 60 14.51 14.72 5.44
C ARG A 60 15.55 14.78 4.31
N GLU A 61 15.10 15.28 3.17
CA GLU A 61 15.89 15.48 1.96
C GLU A 61 17.09 16.41 2.17
N GLY A 62 18.04 16.41 1.23
CA GLY A 62 19.20 17.31 1.19
C GLY A 62 20.32 16.96 2.17
N GLY A 63 20.26 15.82 2.86
CA GLY A 63 21.35 15.34 3.74
C GLY A 63 21.45 16.01 5.12
N PHE A 64 20.89 17.22 5.29
CA PHE A 64 21.00 17.99 6.54
C PHE A 64 19.66 18.31 7.19
N LEU A 65 18.58 18.40 6.41
CA LEU A 65 17.25 18.69 6.93
C LEU A 65 16.72 17.48 7.71
N PHE A 66 16.08 17.74 8.86
CA PHE A 66 15.37 16.72 9.63
C PHE A 66 14.11 17.32 10.24
N ARG A 67 13.13 16.46 10.48
CA ARG A 67 11.87 16.80 11.10
C ARG A 67 11.81 16.27 12.52
N LEU A 68 11.40 17.14 13.45
CA LEU A 68 11.04 16.77 14.81
C LEU A 68 9.53 16.88 15.01
N TYR A 69 8.92 15.84 15.54
CA TYR A 69 7.61 15.87 16.18
C TYR A 69 7.86 15.91 17.67
N VAL A 70 7.58 17.03 18.30
CA VAL A 70 7.81 17.27 19.74
C VAL A 70 6.50 17.18 20.47
N ASP A 71 6.41 16.30 21.44
CA ASP A 71 5.26 16.12 22.31
C ASP A 71 4.98 17.40 23.11
N LEU A 72 3.81 18.00 22.91
CA LEU A 72 3.38 19.19 23.65
C LEU A 72 2.45 18.85 24.83
N GLY A 73 2.05 17.58 24.96
CA GLY A 73 1.15 17.12 26.02
C GLY A 73 -0.33 17.24 25.67
N ASP A 74 -1.16 17.06 26.67
CA ASP A 74 -2.61 17.06 26.52
C ASP A 74 -3.16 18.48 26.39
N VAL A 75 -4.17 18.62 25.52
CA VAL A 75 -4.87 19.88 25.27
C VAL A 75 -6.05 19.98 26.24
N ALA A 76 -6.11 21.05 27.01
CA ALA A 76 -7.20 21.26 27.93
C ALA A 76 -8.55 21.41 27.18
N PRO A 77 -9.67 20.92 27.73
CA PRO A 77 -10.99 21.03 27.09
C PRO A 77 -11.41 22.46 26.73
N ASN A 78 -10.89 23.43 27.45
CA ASN A 78 -11.18 24.87 27.29
C ASN A 78 -10.03 25.64 26.63
N ASP A 79 -9.13 24.97 25.93
CA ASP A 79 -7.93 25.57 25.29
C ASP A 79 -8.28 26.61 24.22
N ASN A 80 -9.43 26.48 23.57
CA ASN A 80 -9.89 27.38 22.51
C ASN A 80 -8.83 27.59 21.38
N GLY A 81 -8.05 26.57 21.10
CA GLY A 81 -6.98 26.58 20.07
C GLY A 81 -5.75 27.40 20.49
N ALA A 82 -5.54 27.64 21.78
CA ALA A 82 -4.31 28.30 22.25
C ALA A 82 -3.07 27.48 21.95
N ILE A 83 -3.14 26.17 22.12
CA ILE A 83 -2.03 25.24 21.80
C ILE A 83 -1.55 25.37 20.37
N ARG A 84 -2.42 25.63 19.40
CA ARG A 84 -2.06 25.82 17.99
C ARG A 84 -1.22 27.06 17.73
N ARG A 85 -1.24 28.01 18.68
CA ARG A 85 -0.48 29.25 18.63
C ARG A 85 0.81 29.18 19.42
N THR A 86 1.22 27.99 19.89
CA THR A 86 2.51 27.80 20.58
C THR A 86 3.65 28.32 19.71
N PRO A 87 4.44 29.30 20.18
CA PRO A 87 5.58 29.81 19.44
C PRO A 87 6.62 28.73 19.17
N VAL A 88 7.27 28.80 18.02
CA VAL A 88 8.28 27.81 17.60
C VAL A 88 9.45 27.75 18.58
N GLU A 89 9.82 28.86 19.21
CA GLU A 89 10.87 28.95 20.23
C GLU A 89 10.56 28.07 21.44
N GLN A 90 9.29 27.99 21.85
CA GLN A 90 8.86 27.13 22.97
C GLN A 90 8.94 25.65 22.57
N ILE A 91 8.61 25.33 21.33
CA ILE A 91 8.74 23.96 20.79
C ILE A 91 10.20 23.55 20.75
N ILE A 92 11.09 24.44 20.30
CA ILE A 92 12.55 24.22 20.28
C ILE A 92 13.08 23.98 21.70
N GLU A 93 12.68 24.83 22.65
CA GLU A 93 13.13 24.69 24.03
C GLU A 93 12.69 23.37 24.65
N ARG A 94 11.46 22.93 24.35
CA ARG A 94 10.96 21.62 24.77
C ARG A 94 11.75 20.48 24.09
N ALA A 95 12.08 20.60 22.81
CA ALA A 95 12.93 19.64 22.10
C ALA A 95 14.32 19.52 22.76
N ARG A 96 14.93 20.65 23.13
CA ARG A 96 16.22 20.66 23.84
C ARG A 96 16.17 19.91 25.18
N LYS A 97 15.09 20.11 25.94
CA LYS A 97 14.91 19.39 27.22
C LYS A 97 14.77 17.88 27.02
N ILE A 98 14.04 17.46 26.01
CA ILE A 98 13.84 16.03 25.72
C ILE A 98 15.12 15.37 25.22
N LEU A 99 15.92 16.10 24.39
CA LEU A 99 17.17 15.58 23.83
C LEU A 99 18.33 15.58 24.83
N HIS A 100 18.22 16.29 25.98
CA HIS A 100 19.26 16.32 26.98
C HIS A 100 19.73 14.88 27.35
N PRO A 101 21.06 14.59 27.41
CA PRO A 101 22.18 15.56 27.49
C PRO A 101 22.71 16.08 26.14
N TYR A 102 22.14 15.63 25.02
CA TYR A 102 22.59 16.10 23.71
C TYR A 102 22.19 17.55 23.45
N THR A 103 23.01 18.24 22.69
CA THR A 103 22.77 19.63 22.30
C THR A 103 21.91 19.73 21.05
N LEU A 104 21.13 20.81 20.92
CA LEU A 104 20.35 21.16 19.72
C LEU A 104 20.49 22.66 19.46
N ASP A 105 21.42 23.05 18.58
CA ASP A 105 21.61 24.43 18.17
C ASP A 105 20.94 24.67 16.81
N VAL A 106 19.68 25.14 16.85
CA VAL A 106 18.85 25.38 15.68
C VAL A 106 19.37 26.59 14.91
N ARG A 107 19.79 26.40 13.67
CA ARG A 107 20.29 27.44 12.76
C ARG A 107 19.20 28.01 11.86
N HIS A 108 18.23 27.15 11.48
CA HIS A 108 17.14 27.56 10.63
C HIS A 108 15.92 26.69 10.84
N VAL A 109 14.74 27.30 10.89
CA VAL A 109 13.45 26.63 10.86
C VAL A 109 12.85 26.81 9.47
N ALA A 110 12.92 25.75 8.66
CA ALA A 110 12.40 25.79 7.29
C ALA A 110 10.86 25.79 7.28
N TRP A 111 10.25 25.10 8.25
CA TRP A 111 8.80 25.03 8.42
C TRP A 111 8.46 24.58 9.83
N HIS A 112 7.30 25.04 10.34
CA HIS A 112 6.72 24.53 11.60
C HIS A 112 5.20 24.59 11.61
N SER A 113 4.59 23.76 12.45
CA SER A 113 3.16 23.77 12.72
C SER A 113 2.88 23.07 14.06
N VAL A 114 1.69 23.27 14.59
CA VAL A 114 1.18 22.51 15.74
C VAL A 114 -0.04 21.71 15.31
N TYR A 115 0.01 20.40 15.52
CA TYR A 115 -1.07 19.47 15.21
C TYR A 115 -1.79 19.03 16.48
N GLU A 116 -3.08 19.25 16.51
CA GLU A 116 -3.97 18.56 17.45
C GLU A 116 -4.41 17.24 16.82
N VAL A 117 -4.21 16.16 17.54
CA VAL A 117 -4.53 14.82 17.06
C VAL A 117 -6.03 14.54 17.19
N GLY A 118 -6.63 14.06 16.12
CA GLY A 118 -8.00 13.57 16.12
C GLY A 118 -8.09 12.26 15.35
N HIS A 119 -8.55 11.21 16.01
CA HIS A 119 -8.87 9.93 15.38
C HIS A 119 -10.32 9.97 14.93
N ARG A 120 -10.55 10.25 13.65
CA ARG A 120 -11.89 10.38 13.09
C ARG A 120 -11.99 9.66 11.77
N LEU A 121 -13.12 9.02 11.55
CA LEU A 121 -13.43 8.25 10.35
C LEU A 121 -14.80 8.66 9.81
N CYS A 122 -14.91 8.72 8.50
CA CYS A 122 -16.18 8.85 7.82
C CYS A 122 -16.84 7.47 7.68
N GLU A 123 -18.15 7.40 7.83
CA GLU A 123 -18.90 6.14 7.72
C GLU A 123 -18.94 5.56 6.29
N SER A 124 -18.73 6.39 5.28
CA SER A 124 -18.59 6.01 3.87
C SER A 124 -17.74 7.03 3.14
N PHE A 125 -16.99 6.59 2.12
CA PHE A 125 -16.07 7.44 1.35
C PHE A 125 -16.65 7.87 0.00
N ASP A 126 -17.97 7.74 -0.15
CA ASP A 126 -18.73 8.14 -1.34
C ASP A 126 -20.10 8.75 -0.99
N ASP A 127 -20.84 9.15 -2.03
CA ASP A 127 -22.16 9.80 -1.92
C ASP A 127 -23.34 8.83 -1.81
N VAL A 128 -23.09 7.50 -1.80
CA VAL A 128 -24.18 6.52 -1.74
C VAL A 128 -24.63 6.29 -0.30
N PRO A 129 -25.92 6.48 0.03
CA PRO A 129 -26.47 6.15 1.35
C PRO A 129 -26.20 4.67 1.70
N LEU A 130 -25.95 4.39 2.99
CA LEU A 130 -25.57 3.05 3.44
C LEU A 130 -26.67 1.97 3.19
N ASP A 131 -27.91 2.40 3.10
CA ASP A 131 -29.07 1.55 2.78
C ASP A 131 -29.30 1.35 1.26
N GLN A 132 -28.48 1.99 0.41
CA GLN A 132 -28.61 1.96 -1.06
C GLN A 132 -27.35 1.44 -1.78
N THR A 133 -26.40 0.89 -1.05
CA THR A 133 -25.09 0.46 -1.59
C THR A 133 -25.21 -0.62 -2.68
N GLU A 134 -26.25 -1.45 -2.65
CA GLU A 134 -26.49 -2.47 -3.67
C GLU A 134 -27.23 -1.94 -4.91
N SER A 135 -27.95 -0.84 -4.79
CA SER A 135 -28.84 -0.32 -5.84
C SER A 135 -28.32 0.93 -6.55
N ARG A 136 -27.35 1.62 -5.96
CA ARG A 136 -26.82 2.89 -6.47
C ARG A 136 -25.33 2.86 -6.71
N THR A 137 -24.90 3.36 -7.86
CA THR A 137 -23.48 3.53 -8.19
C THR A 137 -22.97 4.88 -7.68
N PRO A 138 -21.83 4.92 -6.96
CA PRO A 138 -21.27 6.17 -6.45
C PRO A 138 -20.73 7.05 -7.57
N ARG A 139 -20.86 8.36 -7.39
CA ARG A 139 -20.40 9.39 -8.34
C ARG A 139 -19.52 10.46 -7.72
N VAL A 140 -19.60 10.63 -6.40
CA VAL A 140 -18.74 11.55 -5.64
C VAL A 140 -17.98 10.77 -4.60
N PHE A 141 -16.67 10.99 -4.52
CA PHE A 141 -15.75 10.26 -3.66
C PHE A 141 -14.92 11.22 -2.81
N ILE A 142 -14.57 10.78 -1.62
CA ILE A 142 -13.60 11.46 -0.74
C ILE A 142 -12.43 10.53 -0.45
N ALA A 143 -11.22 11.08 -0.26
CA ALA A 143 -10.00 10.34 -0.02
C ALA A 143 -9.05 11.08 0.93
N GLY A 144 -8.19 10.34 1.62
CA GLY A 144 -7.24 10.89 2.57
C GLY A 144 -7.91 11.59 3.74
N ASP A 145 -7.37 12.72 4.21
CA ASP A 145 -7.89 13.47 5.37
C ASP A 145 -9.34 13.96 5.21
N ALA A 146 -9.86 13.95 3.97
CA ALA A 146 -11.28 14.21 3.75
C ALA A 146 -12.16 13.06 4.27
N SER A 147 -11.63 11.84 4.35
CA SER A 147 -12.35 10.62 4.77
C SER A 147 -11.92 10.07 6.12
N HIS A 148 -10.67 10.23 6.53
CA HIS A 148 -10.14 9.80 7.83
C HIS A 148 -9.02 10.70 8.33
N THR A 149 -8.95 10.89 9.64
CA THR A 149 -7.85 11.61 10.31
C THR A 149 -7.30 10.75 11.45
N HIS A 150 -6.02 10.83 11.67
CA HIS A 150 -5.29 10.07 12.71
C HIS A 150 -4.06 10.85 13.17
N SER A 151 -3.32 10.32 14.16
CA SER A 151 -2.12 10.98 14.65
C SER A 151 -0.94 10.88 13.67
N ALA A 152 0.04 11.75 13.86
CA ALA A 152 1.29 11.70 13.12
C ALA A 152 2.30 10.68 13.69
N LYS A 153 1.99 10.03 14.84
CA LYS A 153 2.93 9.18 15.60
C LYS A 153 3.48 8.00 14.79
N ALA A 154 2.64 7.37 13.99
CA ALA A 154 3.06 6.28 13.12
C ALA A 154 3.63 6.75 11.78
N GLY A 155 3.45 8.02 11.40
CA GLY A 155 3.88 8.58 10.12
C GLY A 155 3.18 7.97 8.90
N GLN A 156 1.95 7.46 9.06
CA GLN A 156 1.26 6.66 8.04
C GLN A 156 0.20 7.39 7.23
N GLY A 157 -0.15 8.63 7.59
CA GLY A 157 -1.23 9.38 6.94
C GLY A 157 -1.07 9.54 5.45
N THR A 158 0.06 10.01 5.02
CA THR A 158 0.36 10.18 3.59
C THR A 158 0.29 8.84 2.84
N ASN A 159 0.81 7.76 3.43
CA ASN A 159 0.79 6.44 2.82
C ASN A 159 -0.65 5.92 2.62
N ALA A 160 -1.50 6.03 3.65
CA ALA A 160 -2.90 5.64 3.55
C ALA A 160 -3.66 6.49 2.52
N SER A 161 -3.42 7.81 2.49
CA SER A 161 -4.03 8.72 1.52
C SER A 161 -3.59 8.43 0.08
N MET A 162 -2.30 8.10 -0.14
CA MET A 162 -1.81 7.66 -1.46
C MET A 162 -2.45 6.35 -1.89
N GLN A 163 -2.63 5.41 -0.97
CA GLN A 163 -3.32 4.15 -1.25
C GLN A 163 -4.81 4.36 -1.59
N ASP A 164 -5.51 5.31 -0.93
CA ASP A 164 -6.87 5.67 -1.31
C ASP A 164 -6.91 6.18 -2.75
N GLY A 165 -6.01 7.12 -3.07
CA GLY A 165 -5.90 7.69 -4.41
C GLY A 165 -5.58 6.64 -5.47
N PHE A 166 -4.68 5.70 -5.17
CA PHE A 166 -4.31 4.62 -6.10
C PHE A 166 -5.47 3.62 -6.29
N ASN A 167 -6.13 3.22 -5.19
CA ASN A 167 -7.27 2.31 -5.25
C ASN A 167 -8.44 2.89 -6.08
N LEU A 168 -8.76 4.17 -5.88
CA LEU A 168 -9.81 4.84 -6.64
C LEU A 168 -9.36 5.18 -8.08
N GLY A 169 -8.11 5.57 -8.26
CA GLY A 169 -7.58 6.08 -9.53
C GLY A 169 -7.68 5.06 -10.66
N TRP A 170 -7.25 3.81 -10.44
CA TRP A 170 -7.34 2.79 -11.47
C TRP A 170 -8.80 2.41 -11.79
N LYS A 171 -9.68 2.37 -10.78
CA LYS A 171 -11.11 2.11 -10.98
C LYS A 171 -11.77 3.20 -11.83
N LEU A 172 -11.49 4.46 -11.51
CA LEU A 172 -11.95 5.61 -12.30
C LEU A 172 -11.41 5.57 -13.73
N GLY A 173 -10.11 5.28 -13.89
CA GLY A 173 -9.48 5.14 -15.21
C GLY A 173 -10.20 4.10 -16.05
N HIS A 174 -10.43 2.92 -15.53
CA HIS A 174 -11.15 1.84 -16.24
C HIS A 174 -12.57 2.22 -16.65
N VAL A 175 -13.31 2.92 -15.76
CA VAL A 175 -14.69 3.33 -16.06
C VAL A 175 -14.72 4.46 -17.10
N LEU A 176 -13.84 5.44 -16.98
CA LEU A 176 -13.80 6.59 -17.90
C LEU A 176 -13.29 6.20 -19.29
N ASP A 177 -12.36 5.24 -19.38
CA ASP A 177 -11.88 4.66 -20.64
C ASP A 177 -12.87 3.65 -21.25
N GLY A 178 -14.00 3.38 -20.59
CA GLY A 178 -14.99 2.39 -21.07
C GLY A 178 -14.52 0.93 -20.93
N ARG A 179 -13.44 0.66 -20.19
CA ARG A 179 -12.93 -0.70 -19.94
C ARG A 179 -13.80 -1.50 -18.99
N SER A 180 -14.52 -0.83 -18.09
CA SER A 180 -15.33 -1.46 -17.07
C SER A 180 -16.61 -0.69 -16.82
N PRO A 181 -17.70 -1.35 -16.40
CA PRO A 181 -18.93 -0.69 -16.01
C PRO A 181 -18.73 0.16 -14.74
N ALA A 182 -19.58 1.15 -14.55
CA ALA A 182 -19.52 2.05 -13.39
C ALA A 182 -19.64 1.33 -12.03
N SER A 183 -20.21 0.13 -12.01
CA SER A 183 -20.27 -0.73 -10.81
C SER A 183 -18.88 -1.06 -10.23
N LEU A 184 -17.80 -0.99 -11.03
CA LEU A 184 -16.43 -1.14 -10.55
C LEU A 184 -16.06 -0.13 -9.45
N LEU A 185 -16.76 0.99 -9.35
CA LEU A 185 -16.51 2.03 -8.34
C LEU A 185 -17.09 1.68 -6.96
N ALA A 186 -18.09 0.79 -6.90
CA ALA A 186 -18.79 0.46 -5.66
C ALA A 186 -17.88 -0.12 -4.53
N PRO A 187 -16.88 -0.98 -4.81
CA PRO A 187 -16.01 -1.52 -3.77
C PRO A 187 -15.11 -0.49 -3.09
N TYR A 188 -14.90 0.71 -3.66
CA TYR A 188 -13.95 1.69 -3.13
C TYR A 188 -14.19 2.01 -1.65
N SER A 189 -15.41 2.42 -1.32
CA SER A 189 -15.74 2.83 0.05
C SER A 189 -15.58 1.67 1.05
N ALA A 190 -16.08 0.48 0.72
CA ALA A 190 -15.97 -0.70 1.57
C ALA A 190 -14.52 -1.15 1.80
N GLU A 191 -13.68 -1.09 0.76
CA GLU A 191 -12.27 -1.46 0.85
C GLU A 191 -11.47 -0.46 1.70
N ARG A 192 -11.72 0.85 1.54
CA ARG A 192 -10.87 1.88 2.14
C ARG A 192 -11.34 2.32 3.53
N GLN A 193 -12.63 2.26 3.82
CA GLN A 193 -13.18 2.58 5.13
C GLN A 193 -12.65 1.62 6.21
N VAL A 194 -12.62 0.32 5.92
CA VAL A 194 -12.05 -0.70 6.82
C VAL A 194 -10.56 -0.43 7.08
N LEU A 195 -9.81 -0.03 6.05
CA LEU A 195 -8.40 0.32 6.23
C LEU A 195 -8.24 1.59 7.08
N GLY A 196 -9.09 2.61 6.87
CA GLY A 196 -9.11 3.81 7.69
C GLY A 196 -9.37 3.50 9.17
N GLN A 197 -10.27 2.55 9.47
CA GLN A 197 -10.51 2.08 10.84
C GLN A 197 -9.28 1.35 11.40
N HIS A 198 -8.69 0.42 10.64
CA HIS A 198 -7.49 -0.30 11.07
C HIS A 198 -6.32 0.66 11.34
N LEU A 199 -6.17 1.72 10.54
CA LEU A 199 -5.14 2.74 10.75
C LEU A 199 -5.34 3.45 12.10
N ILE A 200 -6.57 3.83 12.42
CA ILE A 200 -6.92 4.47 13.69
C ILE A 200 -6.64 3.51 14.85
N ASP A 201 -7.06 2.26 14.76
CA ASP A 201 -6.86 1.25 15.81
C ASP A 201 -5.37 0.99 16.06
N GLN A 202 -4.56 0.90 15.01
CA GLN A 202 -3.11 0.70 15.12
C GLN A 202 -2.41 1.94 15.69
N ASP A 203 -2.82 3.13 15.28
CA ASP A 203 -2.28 4.39 15.80
C ASP A 203 -2.59 4.56 17.30
N GLN A 204 -3.78 4.20 17.73
CA GLN A 204 -4.17 4.20 19.16
C GLN A 204 -3.35 3.20 19.97
N LYS A 205 -3.18 1.97 19.46
CA LYS A 205 -2.33 0.95 20.11
C LYS A 205 -0.89 1.45 20.24
N TRP A 206 -0.32 1.98 19.16
CA TRP A 206 1.02 2.54 19.19
C TRP A 206 1.15 3.71 20.16
N ALA A 207 0.18 4.61 20.18
CA ALA A 207 0.14 5.72 21.12
C ALA A 207 0.15 5.22 22.57
N SER A 208 -0.60 4.16 22.88
CA SER A 208 -0.63 3.57 24.21
C SER A 208 0.70 2.88 24.57
N GLU A 209 1.33 2.16 23.62
CA GLU A 209 2.65 1.56 23.84
C GLU A 209 3.73 2.62 24.08
N MET A 210 3.70 3.72 23.33
CA MET A 210 4.62 4.85 23.51
C MET A 210 4.40 5.61 24.84
N ALA A 211 3.18 5.57 25.38
CA ALA A 211 2.86 6.22 26.65
C ALA A 211 3.35 5.45 27.88
N LYS A 212 3.63 4.13 27.75
CA LYS A 212 4.11 3.29 28.86
C LYS A 212 5.43 3.81 29.45
N GLY A 213 5.55 3.80 30.77
CA GLY A 213 6.74 4.23 31.49
C GLY A 213 7.94 3.29 31.36
N PRO A 214 9.14 3.73 31.76
CA PRO A 214 10.27 2.82 31.94
C PRO A 214 9.89 1.68 32.90
N GLY A 215 10.05 0.42 32.47
CA GLY A 215 9.70 -0.77 33.25
C GLY A 215 8.29 -1.32 33.08
N GLU A 216 7.43 -0.68 32.29
CA GLU A 216 6.11 -1.21 31.94
C GLU A 216 6.13 -2.15 30.74
N PHE A 217 7.21 -2.18 29.98
CA PHE A 217 7.46 -3.23 29.00
C PHE A 217 8.04 -4.44 29.71
N SER A 218 7.47 -5.63 29.44
CA SER A 218 7.96 -6.87 30.03
C SER A 218 9.35 -7.27 29.49
N SER A 219 9.71 -6.79 28.27
CA SER A 219 11.05 -6.94 27.70
C SER A 219 11.26 -5.99 26.49
N PRO A 220 12.54 -5.71 26.09
CA PRO A 220 12.88 -4.97 24.88
C PRO A 220 12.30 -5.61 23.60
N GLU A 221 12.21 -6.94 23.56
CA GLU A 221 11.68 -7.70 22.44
C GLU A 221 10.19 -7.42 22.19
N GLN A 222 9.41 -7.15 23.22
CA GLN A 222 8.00 -6.77 23.07
C GLN A 222 7.83 -5.42 22.37
N PHE A 223 8.71 -4.46 22.68
CA PHE A 223 8.72 -3.17 22.00
C PHE A 223 9.11 -3.33 20.52
N GLU A 224 10.15 -4.11 20.26
CA GLU A 224 10.60 -4.43 18.90
C GLU A 224 9.48 -5.08 18.07
N GLN A 225 8.80 -6.08 18.61
CA GLN A 225 7.68 -6.73 17.93
C GLN A 225 6.49 -5.80 17.68
N ALA A 226 6.20 -4.87 18.59
CA ALA A 226 5.17 -3.84 18.38
C ALA A 226 5.58 -2.89 17.22
N TYR A 227 6.85 -2.51 17.17
CA TYR A 227 7.40 -1.67 16.11
C TYR A 227 7.39 -2.40 14.75
N LEU A 228 7.77 -3.66 14.70
CA LEU A 228 7.75 -4.47 13.46
C LEU A 228 6.33 -4.60 12.89
N ARG A 229 5.33 -4.82 13.74
CA ARG A 229 3.91 -4.88 13.30
C ARG A 229 3.44 -3.57 12.68
N ILE A 230 3.84 -2.43 13.23
CA ILE A 230 3.51 -1.13 12.64
C ILE A 230 4.19 -0.94 11.30
N THR A 231 5.43 -1.40 11.18
CA THR A 231 6.18 -1.34 9.92
C THR A 231 5.51 -2.20 8.83
N GLU A 232 5.04 -3.40 9.18
CA GLU A 232 4.31 -4.28 8.26
C GLU A 232 2.97 -3.65 7.81
N PHE A 233 2.24 -3.01 8.73
CA PHE A 233 1.06 -2.23 8.39
C PHE A 233 1.39 -1.08 7.44
N ALA A 234 2.47 -0.35 7.73
CA ALA A 234 2.97 0.77 6.96
C ALA A 234 3.29 0.39 5.50
N GLN A 235 3.82 -0.80 5.30
CA GLN A 235 4.14 -1.35 3.98
C GLN A 235 2.90 -1.85 3.21
N GLY A 236 1.71 -1.85 3.83
CA GLY A 236 0.45 -2.27 3.24
C GLY A 236 0.22 -3.78 3.23
N PHE A 237 1.08 -4.58 3.87
CA PHE A 237 0.94 -6.04 3.91
C PHE A 237 -0.12 -6.54 4.89
N MET A 238 -0.55 -5.70 5.83
CA MET A 238 -1.65 -6.03 6.74
C MET A 238 -3.04 -5.73 6.15
N THR A 239 -3.11 -4.97 5.04
CA THR A 239 -4.38 -4.73 4.35
C THR A 239 -4.92 -6.04 3.78
N HIS A 240 -6.19 -6.32 4.06
CA HIS A 240 -6.88 -7.51 3.57
C HIS A 240 -8.29 -7.12 3.10
N TYR A 241 -8.51 -7.13 1.80
CA TYR A 241 -9.82 -6.86 1.21
C TYR A 241 -10.70 -8.11 1.28
N THR A 242 -11.93 -7.93 1.69
CA THR A 242 -12.94 -9.00 1.73
C THR A 242 -13.44 -9.36 0.32
N PRO A 243 -14.05 -10.55 0.14
CA PRO A 243 -14.65 -10.91 -1.13
C PRO A 243 -15.62 -9.86 -1.66
N SER A 244 -15.51 -9.58 -2.96
CA SER A 244 -16.31 -8.58 -3.67
C SER A 244 -16.36 -8.94 -5.16
N MET A 245 -16.96 -8.09 -6.00
CA MET A 245 -16.94 -8.29 -7.46
C MET A 245 -15.53 -8.34 -8.09
N ILE A 246 -14.50 -7.88 -7.37
CA ILE A 246 -13.09 -7.82 -7.83
C ILE A 246 -12.12 -8.55 -6.89
N THR A 247 -12.62 -9.28 -5.93
CA THR A 247 -11.83 -10.07 -4.97
C THR A 247 -12.58 -11.37 -4.70
N GLY A 248 -11.98 -12.51 -5.02
CA GLY A 248 -12.57 -13.84 -4.93
C GLY A 248 -12.75 -14.35 -3.50
N THR A 249 -13.38 -15.51 -3.38
CA THR A 249 -13.72 -16.14 -2.09
C THR A 249 -12.64 -17.06 -1.53
N GLY A 250 -11.61 -17.40 -2.32
CA GLY A 250 -10.49 -18.22 -1.88
C GLY A 250 -10.70 -19.74 -1.98
N GLU A 251 -11.66 -20.22 -2.77
CA GLU A 251 -11.97 -21.65 -2.90
C GLU A 251 -10.76 -22.52 -3.30
N ARG A 252 -9.77 -21.94 -4.00
CA ARG A 252 -8.56 -22.63 -4.44
C ARG A 252 -7.29 -22.08 -3.84
N GLN A 253 -7.37 -21.38 -2.72
CA GLN A 253 -6.24 -20.72 -2.04
C GLN A 253 -5.08 -21.69 -1.73
N GLN A 254 -5.37 -22.99 -1.54
CA GLN A 254 -4.36 -24.02 -1.27
C GLN A 254 -3.33 -24.19 -2.41
N LEU A 255 -3.67 -23.79 -3.65
CA LEU A 255 -2.75 -23.90 -4.80
C LEU A 255 -1.65 -22.83 -4.78
N ALA A 256 -1.85 -21.70 -4.08
CA ALA A 256 -0.90 -20.61 -3.97
C ALA A 256 -1.00 -19.94 -2.59
N ARG A 257 -0.60 -20.66 -1.53
CA ARG A 257 -0.80 -20.24 -0.13
C ARG A 257 -0.09 -18.94 0.23
N GLY A 258 1.06 -18.66 -0.40
CA GLY A 258 1.83 -17.44 -0.18
C GLY A 258 1.30 -16.21 -0.93
N TYR A 259 0.20 -16.37 -1.68
CA TYR A 259 -0.55 -15.29 -2.33
C TYR A 259 -2.00 -15.24 -1.83
N PRO A 260 -2.23 -14.87 -0.55
CA PRO A 260 -3.58 -14.82 0.00
C PRO A 260 -4.46 -13.84 -0.76
N ILE A 261 -5.66 -14.28 -1.15
CA ILE A 261 -6.64 -13.45 -1.84
C ILE A 261 -7.00 -12.25 -0.95
N GLY A 262 -7.14 -11.07 -1.55
CA GLY A 262 -7.40 -9.81 -0.85
C GLY A 262 -6.18 -9.16 -0.23
N LYS A 263 -5.01 -9.80 -0.21
CA LYS A 263 -3.76 -9.23 0.27
C LYS A 263 -2.87 -8.74 -0.87
N ARG A 264 -1.92 -7.87 -0.53
CA ARG A 264 -0.95 -7.37 -1.50
C ARG A 264 -0.08 -8.51 -2.02
N PHE A 265 0.18 -8.50 -3.34
CA PHE A 265 1.07 -9.46 -3.99
C PHE A 265 2.49 -9.34 -3.43
N HIS A 266 2.99 -10.43 -2.86
CA HIS A 266 4.33 -10.53 -2.29
C HIS A 266 5.33 -10.90 -3.37
N SER A 267 6.22 -9.99 -3.72
CA SER A 267 7.29 -10.26 -4.68
C SER A 267 8.24 -11.36 -4.21
N ALA A 268 8.75 -12.12 -5.16
CA ALA A 268 9.88 -13.01 -4.99
C ALA A 268 10.80 -12.90 -6.22
N GLU A 269 12.03 -13.36 -6.08
CA GLU A 269 13.00 -13.33 -7.16
C GLU A 269 12.76 -14.47 -8.15
N VAL A 270 12.94 -14.16 -9.43
CA VAL A 270 12.82 -15.07 -10.57
C VAL A 270 13.89 -14.74 -11.60
N MET A 271 14.19 -15.65 -12.51
CA MET A 271 15.04 -15.39 -13.65
C MET A 271 14.18 -15.07 -14.88
N ARG A 272 14.39 -13.91 -15.51
CA ARG A 272 13.77 -13.62 -16.81
C ARG A 272 14.51 -14.38 -17.90
N VAL A 273 13.77 -15.21 -18.65
CA VAL A 273 14.38 -16.14 -19.60
C VAL A 273 14.99 -15.41 -20.79
N ALA A 274 14.37 -14.35 -21.28
CA ALA A 274 14.78 -13.62 -22.48
C ALA A 274 16.23 -13.08 -22.43
N ASP A 275 16.72 -12.72 -21.26
CA ASP A 275 18.02 -12.04 -21.09
C ASP A 275 18.82 -12.55 -19.88
N ALA A 276 18.38 -13.62 -19.23
CA ALA A 276 18.99 -14.21 -18.05
C ALA A 276 19.22 -13.21 -16.90
N ASN A 277 18.35 -12.22 -16.76
CA ASN A 277 18.39 -11.26 -15.66
C ASN A 277 17.53 -11.72 -14.47
N GLN A 278 18.14 -11.74 -13.30
CA GLN A 278 17.41 -11.93 -12.04
C GLN A 278 16.53 -10.71 -11.75
N ARG A 279 15.26 -10.96 -11.49
CA ARG A 279 14.24 -9.92 -11.31
C ARG A 279 13.38 -10.20 -10.08
N HIS A 280 12.89 -9.16 -9.45
CA HIS A 280 11.79 -9.26 -8.49
C HIS A 280 10.47 -9.24 -9.25
N LEU A 281 9.72 -10.36 -9.26
CA LEU A 281 8.51 -10.53 -10.07
C LEU A 281 7.47 -9.42 -9.86
N GLY A 282 7.29 -8.96 -8.62
CA GLY A 282 6.37 -7.86 -8.30
C GLY A 282 6.81 -6.48 -8.84
N HIS A 283 8.11 -6.28 -9.10
CA HIS A 283 8.61 -5.04 -9.67
C HIS A 283 8.38 -4.94 -11.19
N GLU A 284 8.08 -6.06 -11.84
CA GLU A 284 7.72 -6.09 -13.25
C GLU A 284 6.30 -5.56 -13.52
N ALA A 285 5.47 -5.39 -12.47
CA ALA A 285 4.14 -4.83 -12.58
C ALA A 285 4.19 -3.30 -12.57
N ARG A 286 4.00 -2.68 -13.73
CA ARG A 286 3.92 -1.21 -13.88
C ARG A 286 2.56 -0.68 -13.40
N ALA A 287 2.51 0.59 -12.98
CA ALA A 287 1.27 1.28 -12.60
C ALA A 287 0.54 1.80 -13.86
N ASP A 288 0.10 0.91 -14.73
CA ASP A 288 -0.48 1.18 -16.04
C ASP A 288 -1.97 0.81 -16.16
N GLY A 289 -2.57 0.37 -15.06
CA GLY A 289 -3.97 -0.02 -14.99
C GLY A 289 -4.25 -1.43 -15.51
N ARG A 290 -3.25 -2.21 -15.95
CA ARG A 290 -3.45 -3.58 -16.40
C ARG A 290 -3.68 -4.54 -15.22
N TRP A 291 -4.51 -5.55 -15.42
CA TRP A 291 -4.58 -6.73 -14.58
C TRP A 291 -3.39 -7.63 -14.89
N ARG A 292 -2.86 -8.34 -13.88
CA ARG A 292 -1.78 -9.30 -14.05
C ARG A 292 -2.30 -10.71 -13.81
N ILE A 293 -1.95 -11.61 -14.72
CA ILE A 293 -2.23 -13.03 -14.60
C ILE A 293 -0.88 -13.76 -14.54
N TYR A 294 -0.50 -14.16 -13.34
CA TYR A 294 0.70 -14.94 -13.10
C TYR A 294 0.35 -16.41 -13.25
N VAL A 295 0.94 -17.07 -14.25
CA VAL A 295 0.80 -18.49 -14.51
C VAL A 295 2.04 -19.18 -13.97
N PHE A 296 1.93 -19.80 -12.82
CA PHE A 296 2.95 -20.69 -12.29
C PHE A 296 2.79 -22.05 -13.00
N ALA A 297 3.72 -22.36 -13.89
CA ALA A 297 3.62 -23.53 -14.74
C ALA A 297 3.72 -24.84 -13.94
N ASP A 298 3.15 -25.91 -14.48
CA ASP A 298 3.41 -27.28 -14.02
C ASP A 298 4.87 -27.71 -14.35
N ALA A 299 5.23 -28.95 -14.02
CA ALA A 299 6.60 -29.43 -14.15
C ALA A 299 7.01 -29.77 -15.60
N ALA A 300 6.09 -29.75 -16.56
CA ALA A 300 6.40 -30.05 -17.94
C ALA A 300 7.28 -28.96 -18.60
N PRO A 301 8.20 -29.30 -19.46
CA PRO A 301 8.94 -28.35 -20.30
C PRO A 301 8.02 -27.50 -21.17
N ALA A 302 8.49 -26.31 -21.56
CA ALA A 302 7.77 -25.45 -22.49
C ALA A 302 7.50 -26.19 -23.81
N GLY A 303 6.27 -26.10 -24.33
CA GLY A 303 5.85 -26.72 -25.59
C GLY A 303 5.33 -28.14 -25.46
N GLU A 304 5.52 -28.84 -24.35
CA GLU A 304 4.93 -30.16 -24.12
C GLU A 304 3.45 -30.08 -23.76
N ASP A 305 2.67 -31.12 -24.09
CA ASP A 305 1.24 -31.20 -23.69
C ASP A 305 1.12 -31.27 -22.17
N SER A 306 0.52 -30.25 -21.60
CA SER A 306 0.46 -30.06 -20.16
C SER A 306 -0.75 -29.20 -19.77
N PRO A 307 -1.13 -29.12 -18.47
CA PRO A 307 -2.09 -28.15 -18.00
C PRO A 307 -1.75 -26.71 -18.41
N THR A 308 -0.49 -26.30 -18.31
CA THR A 308 -0.02 -24.97 -18.72
C THR A 308 -0.21 -24.74 -20.22
N ALA A 309 0.15 -25.71 -21.06
CA ALA A 309 -0.02 -25.61 -22.51
C ALA A 309 -1.51 -25.54 -22.91
N ARG A 310 -2.37 -26.34 -22.26
CA ARG A 310 -3.83 -26.29 -22.50
C ARG A 310 -4.44 -24.97 -22.06
N LEU A 311 -4.01 -24.40 -20.92
CA LEU A 311 -4.39 -23.05 -20.49
C LEU A 311 -3.97 -22.00 -21.54
N ALA A 312 -2.72 -22.03 -22.00
CA ALA A 312 -2.22 -21.11 -22.99
C ALA A 312 -3.02 -21.17 -24.31
N LYS A 313 -3.33 -22.39 -24.76
CA LYS A 313 -4.20 -22.59 -25.92
C LYS A 313 -5.60 -21.99 -25.71
N TRP A 314 -6.21 -22.22 -24.56
CA TRP A 314 -7.50 -21.62 -24.24
C TRP A 314 -7.44 -20.10 -24.20
N LEU A 315 -6.40 -19.51 -23.60
CA LEU A 315 -6.20 -18.06 -23.55
C LEU A 315 -6.08 -17.44 -24.95
N ASP A 316 -5.42 -18.13 -25.88
CA ASP A 316 -5.19 -17.64 -27.24
C ASP A 316 -6.37 -17.87 -28.19
N GLU A 317 -7.05 -19.01 -28.09
CA GLU A 317 -8.04 -19.45 -29.07
C GLU A 317 -9.51 -19.25 -28.65
N SER A 318 -9.81 -19.35 -27.34
CA SER A 318 -11.19 -19.32 -26.86
C SER A 318 -11.79 -17.92 -26.89
N ALA A 319 -12.99 -17.80 -27.43
CA ALA A 319 -13.76 -16.56 -27.38
C ALA A 319 -14.10 -16.17 -25.92
N ASP A 320 -14.15 -17.12 -25.00
CA ASP A 320 -14.45 -16.88 -23.58
C ASP A 320 -13.20 -16.49 -22.76
N SER A 321 -12.00 -16.50 -23.36
CA SER A 321 -10.81 -16.05 -22.66
C SER A 321 -10.87 -14.55 -22.39
N PRO A 322 -10.38 -14.06 -21.23
CA PRO A 322 -10.43 -12.64 -20.90
C PRO A 322 -9.70 -11.77 -21.94
N ILE A 323 -8.62 -12.29 -22.53
CA ILE A 323 -7.87 -11.60 -23.57
C ILE A 323 -8.72 -11.36 -24.82
N ARG A 324 -9.39 -12.40 -25.28
CA ARG A 324 -10.22 -12.33 -26.51
C ARG A 324 -11.52 -11.57 -26.28
N SER A 325 -12.14 -11.75 -25.09
CA SER A 325 -13.43 -11.14 -24.77
C SER A 325 -13.35 -9.66 -24.50
N PHE A 326 -12.26 -9.18 -23.88
CA PHE A 326 -12.22 -7.82 -23.37
C PHE A 326 -11.17 -6.93 -24.03
N THR A 327 -10.09 -7.47 -24.63
CA THR A 327 -9.09 -6.64 -25.28
C THR A 327 -9.58 -6.17 -26.66
N PRO A 328 -9.74 -4.86 -26.91
CA PRO A 328 -10.14 -4.35 -28.22
C PRO A 328 -9.10 -4.71 -29.30
N ALA A 329 -9.57 -5.10 -30.49
CA ALA A 329 -8.73 -5.55 -31.59
C ALA A 329 -7.71 -4.52 -32.12
N ASN A 330 -7.93 -3.24 -31.83
CA ASN A 330 -7.05 -2.14 -32.21
C ASN A 330 -5.96 -1.80 -31.17
N LEU A 331 -5.97 -2.49 -30.02
CA LEU A 331 -4.96 -2.33 -28.99
C LEU A 331 -3.92 -3.46 -29.03
N ASP A 332 -2.91 -3.36 -28.18
CA ASP A 332 -1.95 -4.44 -27.97
C ASP A 332 -2.60 -5.63 -27.27
N GLU A 333 -2.10 -6.84 -27.53
CA GLU A 333 -2.70 -8.08 -27.01
C GLU A 333 -2.71 -8.12 -25.47
N ASP A 334 -1.77 -7.45 -24.84
CA ASP A 334 -1.63 -7.33 -23.36
C ASP A 334 -2.17 -6.03 -22.78
N ALA A 335 -2.91 -5.22 -23.56
CA ALA A 335 -3.31 -3.87 -23.14
C ALA A 335 -4.18 -3.83 -21.88
N TRP A 336 -4.94 -4.89 -21.59
CA TRP A 336 -5.81 -4.99 -20.41
C TRP A 336 -5.36 -6.05 -19.42
N PHE A 337 -4.82 -7.17 -19.93
CA PHE A 337 -4.37 -8.31 -19.15
C PHE A 337 -2.93 -8.66 -19.55
N GLU A 338 -2.01 -8.42 -18.66
CA GLU A 338 -0.62 -8.85 -18.83
C GLU A 338 -0.45 -10.23 -18.23
N ILE A 339 -0.05 -11.20 -19.05
CA ILE A 339 0.17 -12.58 -18.60
C ILE A 339 1.67 -12.81 -18.45
N LYS A 340 2.07 -13.31 -17.29
CA LYS A 340 3.46 -13.72 -17.03
C LYS A 340 3.48 -15.19 -16.66
N VAL A 341 4.32 -15.96 -17.36
CA VAL A 341 4.52 -17.39 -17.06
C VAL A 341 5.82 -17.60 -16.29
N ILE A 342 5.76 -18.42 -15.25
CA ILE A 342 6.92 -18.79 -14.43
C ILE A 342 7.10 -20.30 -14.49
N TYR A 343 8.16 -20.75 -15.18
CA TYR A 343 8.53 -22.15 -15.29
C TYR A 343 9.29 -22.62 -14.05
N GLN A 344 9.17 -23.93 -13.73
CA GLN A 344 9.85 -24.53 -12.59
C GLN A 344 11.31 -24.89 -12.88
N GLN A 345 11.65 -25.07 -14.15
CA GLN A 345 12.98 -25.42 -14.62
C GLN A 345 13.94 -24.24 -14.44
N ASP A 346 15.24 -24.52 -14.39
CA ASP A 346 16.28 -23.52 -14.59
C ASP A 346 16.09 -22.83 -15.95
N HIS A 347 16.35 -21.54 -16.03
CA HIS A 347 16.15 -20.73 -17.25
C HIS A 347 16.90 -21.26 -18.47
N THR A 348 18.06 -21.92 -18.26
CA THR A 348 18.85 -22.55 -19.32
C THR A 348 18.16 -23.76 -19.95
N ASN A 349 17.17 -24.32 -19.27
CA ASN A 349 16.38 -25.47 -19.74
C ASN A 349 14.98 -25.04 -20.26
N VAL A 350 14.68 -23.74 -20.30
CA VAL A 350 13.44 -23.22 -20.88
C VAL A 350 13.72 -22.81 -22.33
N ASP A 351 13.27 -23.63 -23.30
CA ASP A 351 13.32 -23.25 -24.71
C ASP A 351 12.24 -22.14 -24.97
N ILE A 352 12.70 -20.91 -25.11
CA ILE A 352 11.82 -19.76 -25.36
C ILE A 352 11.10 -19.87 -26.72
N GLY A 353 11.67 -20.62 -27.69
CA GLY A 353 11.03 -20.86 -28.97
C GLY A 353 9.86 -21.85 -28.90
N ALA A 354 9.80 -22.66 -27.83
CA ALA A 354 8.72 -23.59 -27.56
C ALA A 354 7.64 -23.00 -26.63
N VAL A 355 7.85 -21.78 -26.08
CA VAL A 355 6.87 -21.12 -25.17
C VAL A 355 5.58 -20.81 -25.94
N PRO A 356 4.41 -21.19 -25.41
CA PRO A 356 3.12 -20.91 -26.05
C PRO A 356 2.90 -19.41 -26.32
N ARG A 357 2.29 -19.11 -27.47
CA ARG A 357 2.07 -17.76 -27.98
C ARG A 357 1.31 -16.85 -26.99
N ALA A 358 0.37 -17.40 -26.24
CA ALA A 358 -0.39 -16.63 -25.25
C ALA A 358 0.48 -15.91 -24.18
N PHE A 359 1.72 -16.39 -23.98
CA PHE A 359 2.71 -15.80 -23.07
C PHE A 359 3.72 -14.87 -23.76
N LEU A 360 3.61 -14.73 -25.08
CA LEU A 360 4.47 -13.92 -25.95
C LEU A 360 3.64 -12.91 -26.74
N PRO A 361 3.03 -11.88 -26.07
CA PRO A 361 2.13 -10.95 -26.73
C PRO A 361 2.84 -10.11 -27.77
N ARG A 362 2.10 -9.66 -28.78
CA ARG A 362 2.58 -8.72 -29.78
C ARG A 362 2.21 -7.29 -29.37
N VAL A 363 3.21 -6.44 -29.22
CA VAL A 363 3.07 -5.10 -28.65
C VAL A 363 3.63 -4.01 -29.56
N GLY A 364 3.10 -2.82 -29.39
CA GLY A 364 3.50 -1.62 -30.10
C GLY A 364 3.10 -1.59 -31.58
N PRO A 365 3.46 -0.49 -32.28
CA PRO A 365 3.03 -0.24 -33.67
C PRO A 365 3.61 -1.25 -34.66
N TYR A 366 4.74 -1.88 -34.34
CA TYR A 366 5.40 -2.88 -35.16
C TYR A 366 5.01 -4.32 -34.82
N LYS A 367 4.13 -4.51 -33.81
CA LYS A 367 3.70 -5.83 -33.33
C LYS A 367 4.88 -6.76 -33.03
N LEU A 368 5.87 -6.22 -32.31
CA LEU A 368 7.04 -6.99 -31.88
C LEU A 368 6.63 -7.97 -30.77
N ILE A 369 7.28 -9.12 -30.76
CA ILE A 369 7.03 -10.13 -29.72
C ILE A 369 7.69 -9.68 -28.43
N ASP A 370 6.92 -9.62 -27.35
CA ASP A 370 7.46 -9.35 -26.02
C ASP A 370 7.85 -10.65 -25.32
N TYR A 371 9.14 -10.92 -25.26
CA TYR A 371 9.72 -12.07 -24.58
C TYR A 371 9.92 -11.86 -23.06
N GLU A 372 9.72 -10.65 -22.54
CA GLU A 372 10.00 -10.31 -21.15
C GLU A 372 8.93 -10.82 -20.17
N ASN A 373 7.89 -11.49 -20.65
CA ASN A 373 6.84 -12.09 -19.83
C ASN A 373 7.11 -13.56 -19.44
N VAL A 374 8.28 -14.11 -19.83
CA VAL A 374 8.67 -15.48 -19.54
C VAL A 374 9.75 -15.52 -18.48
N PHE A 375 9.46 -16.22 -17.38
CA PHE A 375 10.33 -16.34 -16.23
C PHE A 375 10.57 -17.82 -15.87
N ALA A 376 11.61 -18.04 -15.08
CA ALA A 376 11.99 -19.33 -14.52
C ALA A 376 12.27 -19.20 -13.01
N ALA A 377 12.09 -20.27 -12.27
CA ALA A 377 12.48 -20.35 -10.88
C ALA A 377 14.01 -20.23 -10.73
N LEU A 378 14.47 -19.66 -9.63
CA LEU A 378 15.89 -19.55 -9.31
C LEU A 378 16.36 -20.79 -8.53
N PRO A 379 17.44 -21.46 -8.95
CA PRO A 379 18.05 -22.51 -8.15
C PRO A 379 18.47 -21.98 -6.77
N GLY A 380 18.05 -22.69 -5.72
CA GLY A 380 18.35 -22.30 -4.34
C GLY A 380 17.54 -21.13 -3.77
N ASN A 381 16.68 -20.49 -4.57
CA ASN A 381 15.78 -19.42 -4.15
C ASN A 381 14.42 -19.53 -4.87
N ASP A 382 13.83 -20.73 -4.78
CA ASP A 382 12.68 -21.14 -5.56
C ASP A 382 11.38 -20.45 -5.10
N ILE A 383 10.78 -19.66 -5.98
CA ILE A 383 9.51 -18.95 -5.77
C ILE A 383 8.36 -19.90 -5.43
N PHE A 384 8.35 -21.12 -6.00
CA PHE A 384 7.29 -22.10 -5.74
C PHE A 384 7.33 -22.56 -4.27
N GLU A 385 8.52 -22.76 -3.70
CA GLU A 385 8.70 -23.09 -2.30
C GLU A 385 8.41 -21.91 -1.40
N GLN A 386 8.99 -20.74 -1.67
CA GLN A 386 8.83 -19.53 -0.89
C GLN A 386 7.37 -19.10 -0.77
N ARG A 387 6.59 -19.28 -1.83
CA ARG A 387 5.19 -18.85 -1.91
C ARG A 387 4.20 -20.01 -1.79
N GLY A 388 4.68 -21.22 -1.48
CA GLY A 388 3.82 -22.39 -1.32
C GLY A 388 2.92 -22.64 -2.53
N ILE A 389 3.51 -22.56 -3.73
CA ILE A 389 2.83 -22.81 -5.01
C ILE A 389 2.77 -24.31 -5.29
N ASP A 390 1.59 -24.80 -5.65
CA ASP A 390 1.42 -26.21 -6.05
C ASP A 390 2.22 -26.49 -7.34
N ARG A 391 3.03 -27.56 -7.31
CA ARG A 391 3.89 -27.97 -8.44
C ARG A 391 3.10 -28.49 -9.66
N ARG A 392 1.82 -28.75 -9.52
CA ARG A 392 0.92 -29.06 -10.64
C ARG A 392 0.47 -27.82 -11.42
N GLY A 393 0.89 -26.65 -10.98
CA GLY A 393 0.58 -25.35 -11.55
C GLY A 393 -0.50 -24.60 -10.77
N ALA A 394 -0.43 -23.27 -10.85
CA ALA A 394 -1.40 -22.37 -10.25
C ALA A 394 -1.53 -21.09 -11.08
N ILE A 395 -2.67 -20.44 -10.99
CA ILE A 395 -2.92 -19.13 -11.57
C ILE A 395 -3.18 -18.16 -10.42
N VAL A 396 -2.50 -17.01 -10.44
CA VAL A 396 -2.72 -15.92 -9.50
C VAL A 396 -3.10 -14.67 -10.29
N VAL A 397 -4.32 -14.18 -10.06
CA VAL A 397 -4.82 -12.96 -10.70
C VAL A 397 -4.61 -11.79 -9.75
N VAL A 398 -3.95 -10.74 -10.23
CA VAL A 398 -3.60 -9.57 -9.44
C VAL A 398 -4.21 -8.31 -10.06
N ARG A 399 -4.84 -7.52 -9.22
CA ARG A 399 -5.49 -6.25 -9.57
C ARG A 399 -4.45 -5.19 -9.95
N PRO A 400 -4.86 -4.11 -10.69
CA PRO A 400 -3.98 -2.99 -11.01
C PRO A 400 -3.32 -2.34 -9.79
N ASP A 401 -3.95 -2.38 -8.62
CA ASP A 401 -3.41 -1.88 -7.35
C ASP A 401 -2.57 -2.90 -6.57
N GLN A 402 -2.17 -3.99 -7.22
CA GLN A 402 -1.29 -5.05 -6.72
C GLN A 402 -1.89 -5.91 -5.60
N TYR A 403 -3.20 -5.96 -5.45
CA TYR A 403 -3.85 -6.90 -4.55
C TYR A 403 -4.26 -8.17 -5.30
N VAL A 404 -4.09 -9.32 -4.65
CA VAL A 404 -4.47 -10.62 -5.20
C VAL A 404 -5.99 -10.68 -5.28
N ALA A 405 -6.50 -10.88 -6.50
CA ALA A 405 -7.92 -10.98 -6.76
C ALA A 405 -8.44 -12.43 -6.69
N ASN A 406 -7.62 -13.37 -7.22
CA ASN A 406 -7.98 -14.81 -7.26
C ASN A 406 -6.73 -15.68 -7.39
#